data_e6dfba8e5abcecb0197228e126920558
#
_entry.id   e6dfba8e5abcecb0197228e126920558
#
_cell.length_a   1.000
_cell.length_b   1.000
_cell.length_c   1.000
_cell.angle_alpha   90.00
_cell.angle_beta   90.00
_cell.angle_gamma   90.00
#
_symmetry.space_group_name_H-M   'P 1'
#
loop_
_entity.id
_entity.type
_entity.pdbx_description
1 polymer ?
#
loop_
_entity_poly.entity_id
_entity_poly.type
_entity_poly.pdbx_seq_one_letter_code
_entity_poly.pdbx_strand_id
1 'polypeptide(L)'
;VLDLELKRTGRSYTSDNLAQLKERYPEDELWLLMGTDMFLTIQTLHEAEKILSLAGIATFGRTEADTEELFSVQRDYLYRTYPQARIFTLTIPGVVDVSSTDLRTMLAKGEGVNLLPPAVYGYILREGLYGTRADLKRLPLRELRPIALSYLKNKRIPHVLGTEQEAIRLAERY
;
A
#
# COMPACT_ATOMS: atom_id res chain seq x y z
N VAL A 1 -1.91 3.15 11.41
CA VAL A 1 -2.93 3.52 10.43
C VAL A 1 -3.88 4.48 11.10
N LEU A 2 -4.21 5.58 10.42
CA LEU A 2 -5.13 6.61 10.89
C LEU A 2 -6.41 6.59 10.04
N ASP A 3 -7.51 7.05 10.61
CA ASP A 3 -8.85 7.05 10.02
C ASP A 3 -9.33 8.49 9.69
N LEU A 4 -8.40 9.40 9.43
CA LEU A 4 -8.68 10.82 9.22
C LEU A 4 -9.71 11.08 8.11
N GLU A 5 -9.58 10.37 7.00
CA GLU A 5 -10.50 10.52 5.86
C GLU A 5 -11.87 9.90 6.11
N LEU A 6 -11.95 8.83 6.90
CA LEU A 6 -13.22 8.15 7.21
C LEU A 6 -14.16 9.00 8.07
N LYS A 7 -13.61 9.97 8.82
CA LYS A 7 -14.38 10.87 9.69
C LYS A 7 -14.77 12.17 9.03
N ARG A 8 -14.26 12.42 7.81
CA ARG A 8 -14.52 13.67 7.09
C ARG A 8 -15.74 13.53 6.18
N THR A 9 -16.60 14.53 6.15
CA THR A 9 -17.69 14.64 5.18
C THR A 9 -17.23 15.48 3.99
N GLY A 10 -17.48 15.01 2.75
CA GLY A 10 -17.13 15.70 1.52
C GLY A 10 -15.82 15.19 0.89
N ARG A 11 -15.23 16.03 0.02
CA ARG A 11 -13.98 15.69 -0.66
C ARG A 11 -12.80 15.73 0.31
N SER A 12 -11.93 14.73 0.22
CA SER A 12 -10.68 14.67 0.98
C SER A 12 -9.53 15.10 0.08
N TYR A 13 -8.79 16.12 0.47
CA TYR A 13 -7.60 16.59 -0.23
C TYR A 13 -6.33 16.20 0.53
N THR A 14 -5.29 15.83 -0.21
CA THR A 14 -3.98 15.49 0.36
C THR A 14 -3.40 16.64 1.18
N SER A 15 -3.58 17.88 0.74
CA SER A 15 -3.14 19.08 1.45
C SER A 15 -3.76 19.21 2.85
N ASP A 16 -5.05 18.89 3.00
CA ASP A 16 -5.74 18.93 4.29
C ASP A 16 -5.28 17.81 5.23
N ASN A 17 -5.05 16.62 4.68
CA ASN A 17 -4.57 15.47 5.45
C ASN A 17 -3.17 15.75 6.00
N LEU A 18 -2.27 16.29 5.16
CA LEU A 18 -0.93 16.67 5.58
C LEU A 18 -0.93 17.79 6.62
N ALA A 19 -1.81 18.79 6.47
CA ALA A 19 -1.97 19.86 7.46
C ALA A 19 -2.39 19.31 8.83
N GLN A 20 -3.41 18.44 8.86
CA GLN A 20 -3.86 17.78 10.11
C GLN A 20 -2.78 16.88 10.72
N LEU A 21 -2.02 16.16 9.88
CA LEU A 21 -0.91 15.34 10.38
C LEU A 21 0.18 16.22 10.99
N LYS A 22 0.53 17.32 10.35
CA LYS A 22 1.56 18.24 10.86
C LYS A 22 1.12 18.96 12.14
N GLU A 23 -0.15 19.29 12.28
CA GLU A 23 -0.71 19.81 13.53
C GLU A 23 -0.65 18.79 14.67
N ARG A 24 -0.96 17.52 14.37
CA ARG A 24 -0.96 16.43 15.35
C ARG A 24 0.46 15.96 15.71
N TYR A 25 1.39 16.05 14.78
CA TYR A 25 2.77 15.61 14.90
C TYR A 25 3.73 16.73 14.44
N PRO A 26 3.84 17.83 15.19
CA PRO A 26 4.57 19.03 14.75
C PRO A 26 6.07 18.78 14.56
N GLU A 27 6.65 17.88 15.36
CA GLU A 27 8.08 17.54 15.30
C GLU A 27 8.42 16.47 14.26
N ASP A 28 7.41 15.74 13.77
CA ASP A 28 7.63 14.64 12.82
C ASP A 28 7.87 15.17 11.40
N GLU A 29 8.75 14.50 10.69
CA GLU A 29 8.96 14.72 9.26
C GLU A 29 7.98 13.87 8.47
N LEU A 30 7.15 14.52 7.65
CA LEU A 30 6.16 13.83 6.83
C LEU A 30 6.75 13.52 5.44
N TRP A 31 6.48 12.31 4.95
CA TRP A 31 6.81 11.87 3.61
C TRP A 31 5.57 11.32 2.91
N LEU A 32 5.29 11.84 1.70
CA LEU A 32 4.22 11.35 0.85
C LEU A 32 4.80 10.38 -0.18
N LEU A 33 4.43 9.11 -0.06
CA LEU A 33 4.85 8.06 -0.98
C LEU A 33 3.90 8.03 -2.19
N MET A 34 4.46 8.10 -3.40
CA MET A 34 3.67 8.08 -4.64
C MET A 34 4.38 7.39 -5.79
N GLY A 35 3.60 6.74 -6.65
CA GLY A 35 4.10 6.18 -7.92
C GLY A 35 4.26 7.24 -9.00
N THR A 36 4.83 6.84 -10.14
CA THR A 36 5.16 7.67 -11.30
C THR A 36 4.03 8.58 -11.73
N ASP A 37 2.83 8.04 -11.98
CA ASP A 37 1.69 8.79 -12.52
C ASP A 37 1.33 10.01 -11.66
N MET A 38 1.29 9.80 -10.34
CA MET A 38 0.96 10.85 -9.39
C MET A 38 2.10 11.85 -9.25
N PHE A 39 3.36 11.39 -9.30
CA PHE A 39 4.52 12.25 -9.22
C PHE A 39 4.61 13.20 -10.43
N LEU A 40 4.38 12.69 -11.63
CA LEU A 40 4.42 13.50 -12.86
C LEU A 40 3.31 14.57 -12.92
N THR A 41 2.27 14.42 -12.15
CA THR A 41 1.11 15.32 -12.12
C THR A 41 0.91 16.06 -10.80
N ILE A 42 1.87 15.97 -9.87
CA ILE A 42 1.73 16.51 -8.50
C ILE A 42 1.40 18.01 -8.49
N GLN A 43 1.92 18.79 -9.44
CA GLN A 43 1.65 20.22 -9.58
C GLN A 43 0.17 20.53 -9.89
N THR A 44 -0.61 19.54 -10.33
CA THR A 44 -2.05 19.67 -10.61
C THR A 44 -2.94 19.36 -9.39
N LEU A 45 -2.35 18.86 -8.32
CA LEU A 45 -3.08 18.57 -7.09
C LEU A 45 -3.56 19.86 -6.43
N HIS A 46 -4.68 19.76 -5.72
CA HIS A 46 -5.21 20.86 -4.93
C HIS A 46 -4.18 21.32 -3.90
N GLU A 47 -3.83 22.62 -3.93
CA GLU A 47 -2.80 23.22 -3.07
C GLU A 47 -1.43 22.51 -3.14
N ALA A 48 -0.93 22.23 -4.36
CA ALA A 48 0.34 21.53 -4.57
C ALA A 48 1.53 22.17 -3.81
N GLU A 49 1.60 23.49 -3.76
CA GLU A 49 2.63 24.22 -3.00
C GLU A 49 2.59 23.87 -1.52
N LYS A 50 1.40 23.83 -0.93
CA LYS A 50 1.20 23.44 0.47
C LYS A 50 1.60 21.99 0.73
N ILE A 51 1.28 21.07 -0.20
CA ILE A 51 1.71 19.67 -0.13
C ILE A 51 3.24 19.61 -0.07
N LEU A 52 3.92 20.26 -1.01
CA LEU A 52 5.38 20.26 -1.13
C LEU A 52 6.11 21.00 0.00
N SER A 53 5.43 21.90 0.71
CA SER A 53 5.96 22.54 1.92
C SER A 53 5.82 21.68 3.17
N LEU A 54 4.74 20.93 3.28
CA LEU A 54 4.42 20.13 4.47
C LEU A 54 5.10 18.77 4.48
N ALA A 55 5.31 18.15 3.31
CA ALA A 55 5.87 16.82 3.20
C ALA A 55 6.98 16.72 2.16
N GLY A 56 7.96 15.86 2.41
CA GLY A 56 8.85 15.34 1.38
C GLY A 56 8.10 14.37 0.47
N ILE A 57 8.53 14.27 -0.78
CA ILE A 57 7.97 13.33 -1.75
C ILE A 57 8.94 12.17 -1.91
N ALA A 58 8.47 10.96 -1.65
CA ALA A 58 9.17 9.72 -1.96
C ALA A 58 8.48 9.06 -3.16
N THR A 59 9.14 9.06 -4.31
CA THR A 59 8.60 8.50 -5.55
C THR A 59 9.35 7.26 -6.01
N PHE A 60 8.68 6.39 -6.75
CA PHE A 60 9.26 5.17 -7.30
C PHE A 60 8.63 4.81 -8.65
N GLY A 61 9.43 4.18 -9.52
CA GLY A 61 8.97 3.64 -10.78
C GLY A 61 8.08 2.41 -10.57
N ARG A 62 7.05 2.27 -11.40
CA ARG A 62 6.13 1.13 -11.43
C ARG A 62 6.42 0.16 -12.57
N THR A 63 7.08 0.63 -13.60
CA THR A 63 7.41 -0.13 -14.81
C THR A 63 8.87 0.12 -15.22
N GLU A 64 9.40 -0.70 -16.13
CA GLU A 64 10.72 -0.46 -16.71
C GLU A 64 10.80 0.81 -17.58
N ALA A 65 9.64 1.32 -18.02
CA ALA A 65 9.55 2.59 -18.75
C ALA A 65 9.69 3.82 -17.85
N ASP A 66 9.60 3.65 -16.54
CA ASP A 66 9.76 4.71 -15.56
C ASP A 66 11.25 5.00 -15.30
N THR A 67 11.90 5.65 -16.26
CA THR A 67 13.34 5.90 -16.23
C THR A 67 13.72 7.04 -15.28
N GLU A 68 14.98 7.03 -14.81
CA GLU A 68 15.53 8.13 -14.01
C GLU A 68 15.49 9.48 -14.77
N GLU A 69 15.60 9.46 -16.10
CA GLU A 69 15.47 10.67 -16.93
C GLU A 69 14.09 11.30 -16.80
N LEU A 70 13.02 10.48 -16.81
CA LEU A 70 11.66 10.95 -16.60
C LEU A 70 11.49 11.62 -15.23
N PHE A 71 12.03 10.99 -14.19
CA PHE A 71 11.99 11.54 -12.83
C PHE A 71 12.84 12.79 -12.69
N SER A 72 14.00 12.86 -13.34
CA SER A 72 14.90 14.01 -13.26
C SER A 72 14.28 15.27 -13.88
N VAL A 73 13.63 15.14 -15.04
CA VAL A 73 12.93 16.27 -15.69
C VAL A 73 11.82 16.83 -14.79
N GLN A 74 11.01 15.99 -14.22
CA GLN A 74 9.94 16.41 -13.30
C GLN A 74 10.50 17.02 -12.01
N ARG A 75 11.54 16.41 -11.45
CA ARG A 75 12.23 16.90 -10.24
C ARG A 75 12.82 18.30 -10.46
N ASP A 76 13.50 18.51 -11.60
CA ASP A 76 14.06 19.80 -11.95
C ASP A 76 12.99 20.88 -12.12
N TYR A 77 11.86 20.53 -12.74
CA TYR A 77 10.71 21.41 -12.84
C TYR A 77 10.18 21.80 -11.44
N LEU A 78 10.00 20.82 -10.57
CA LEU A 78 9.47 21.04 -9.22
C LEU A 78 10.43 21.90 -8.38
N TYR A 79 11.75 21.69 -8.44
CA TYR A 79 12.73 22.51 -7.72
C TYR A 79 12.78 23.95 -8.19
N ARG A 80 12.57 24.20 -9.49
CA ARG A 80 12.49 25.58 -10.02
C ARG A 80 11.21 26.29 -9.58
N THR A 81 10.10 25.56 -9.53
CA THR A 81 8.78 26.13 -9.21
C THR A 81 8.54 26.20 -7.69
N TYR A 82 9.05 25.23 -6.94
CA TYR A 82 8.87 25.04 -5.51
C TYR A 82 10.23 24.78 -4.84
N PRO A 83 11.06 25.81 -4.60
CA PRO A 83 12.43 25.62 -4.09
C PRO A 83 12.53 24.89 -2.74
N GLN A 84 11.45 24.90 -1.95
CA GLN A 84 11.33 24.19 -0.67
C GLN A 84 11.03 22.69 -0.83
N ALA A 85 10.71 22.21 -2.02
CA ALA A 85 10.36 20.81 -2.26
C ALA A 85 11.52 19.88 -1.86
N ARG A 86 11.18 18.76 -1.24
CA ARG A 86 12.11 17.68 -0.88
C ARG A 86 11.66 16.43 -1.61
N ILE A 87 12.48 15.94 -2.55
CA ILE A 87 12.10 14.84 -3.43
C ILE A 87 13.17 13.77 -3.35
N PHE A 88 12.74 12.55 -3.11
CA PHE A 88 13.58 11.36 -3.04
C PHE A 88 13.04 10.29 -3.99
N THR A 89 13.89 9.77 -4.87
CA THR A 89 13.53 8.67 -5.78
C THR A 89 14.01 7.35 -5.19
N LEU A 90 13.07 6.43 -5.00
CA LEU A 90 13.33 5.08 -4.51
C LEU A 90 13.59 4.13 -5.69
N THR A 91 14.67 3.40 -5.63
CA THR A 91 14.90 2.26 -6.53
C THR A 91 14.33 1.01 -5.88
N ILE A 92 13.27 0.44 -6.48
CA ILE A 92 12.63 -0.77 -5.98
C ILE A 92 13.03 -1.93 -6.89
N PRO A 93 13.82 -2.91 -6.41
CA PRO A 93 14.11 -4.10 -7.18
C PRO A 93 12.85 -4.98 -7.29
N GLY A 94 12.49 -5.38 -8.50
CA GLY A 94 11.39 -6.32 -8.73
C GLY A 94 10.00 -5.70 -8.55
N VAL A 95 9.67 -4.72 -9.35
CA VAL A 95 8.33 -4.12 -9.39
C VAL A 95 7.30 -5.16 -9.85
N VAL A 96 6.24 -5.32 -9.09
CA VAL A 96 5.08 -6.11 -9.51
C VAL A 96 4.10 -5.18 -10.23
N ASP A 97 4.04 -5.30 -11.55
CA ASP A 97 3.15 -4.49 -12.40
C ASP A 97 1.70 -5.00 -12.29
N VAL A 98 1.05 -4.62 -11.19
CA VAL A 98 -0.36 -4.93 -10.92
C VAL A 98 -1.08 -3.70 -10.40
N SER A 99 -2.13 -3.28 -11.11
CA SER A 99 -3.01 -2.24 -10.59
C SER A 99 -3.99 -2.79 -9.55
N SER A 100 -4.52 -1.91 -8.69
CA SER A 100 -5.58 -2.30 -7.74
C SER A 100 -6.84 -2.82 -8.44
N THR A 101 -7.14 -2.33 -9.65
CA THR A 101 -8.28 -2.78 -10.46
C THR A 101 -8.05 -4.18 -10.98
N ASP A 102 -6.86 -4.47 -11.51
CA ASP A 102 -6.50 -5.79 -12.01
C ASP A 102 -6.50 -6.81 -10.88
N LEU A 103 -5.89 -6.48 -9.75
CA LEU A 103 -5.88 -7.35 -8.57
C LEU A 103 -7.29 -7.72 -8.09
N ARG A 104 -8.21 -6.75 -8.03
CA ARG A 104 -9.61 -7.03 -7.65
C ARG A 104 -10.30 -7.95 -8.65
N THR A 105 -10.03 -7.78 -9.94
CA THR A 105 -10.57 -8.63 -11.01
C THR A 105 -10.01 -10.05 -10.92
N MET A 106 -8.71 -10.19 -10.66
CA MET A 106 -8.05 -11.48 -10.44
C MET A 106 -8.63 -12.20 -9.21
N LEU A 107 -8.79 -11.50 -8.10
CA LEU A 107 -9.35 -12.06 -6.87
C LEU A 107 -10.78 -12.60 -7.05
N ALA A 108 -11.62 -11.92 -7.84
CA ALA A 108 -12.95 -12.40 -8.18
C ALA A 108 -12.93 -13.76 -8.92
N LYS A 109 -11.83 -14.06 -9.63
CA LYS A 109 -11.59 -15.34 -10.33
C LYS A 109 -10.83 -16.37 -9.50
N GLY A 110 -10.42 -16.03 -8.27
CA GLY A 110 -9.58 -16.87 -7.42
C GLY A 110 -8.10 -16.86 -7.80
N GLU A 111 -7.67 -15.84 -8.54
CA GLU A 111 -6.28 -15.59 -8.98
C GLU A 111 -5.63 -14.50 -8.12
N GLY A 112 -4.32 -14.25 -8.30
CA GLY A 112 -3.60 -13.15 -7.63
C GLY A 112 -3.38 -13.33 -6.12
N VAL A 113 -3.64 -14.51 -5.58
CA VAL A 113 -3.51 -14.81 -4.13
C VAL A 113 -2.09 -14.58 -3.61
N ASN A 114 -1.09 -14.88 -4.43
CA ASN A 114 0.33 -14.72 -4.13
C ASN A 114 0.79 -13.26 -4.07
N LEU A 115 -0.04 -12.33 -4.53
CA LEU A 115 0.22 -10.88 -4.50
C LEU A 115 -0.21 -10.23 -3.17
N LEU A 116 -0.80 -11.00 -2.27
CA LEU A 116 -1.31 -10.51 -0.99
C LEU A 116 -0.71 -11.28 0.19
N PRO A 117 -0.48 -10.60 1.31
CA PRO A 117 -0.23 -11.31 2.56
C PRO A 117 -1.39 -12.26 2.89
N PRO A 118 -1.14 -13.49 3.38
CA PRO A 118 -2.18 -14.47 3.64
C PRO A 118 -3.33 -13.98 4.53
N ALA A 119 -3.02 -13.19 5.55
CA ALA A 119 -4.04 -12.62 6.45
C ALA A 119 -4.96 -11.61 5.75
N VAL A 120 -4.43 -10.85 4.78
CA VAL A 120 -5.21 -9.89 3.97
C VAL A 120 -6.13 -10.66 3.02
N TYR A 121 -5.61 -11.68 2.33
CA TYR A 121 -6.43 -12.53 1.47
C TYR A 121 -7.53 -13.24 2.27
N GLY A 122 -7.20 -13.77 3.44
CA GLY A 122 -8.17 -14.38 4.34
C GLY A 122 -9.27 -13.42 4.81
N TYR A 123 -8.91 -12.15 5.06
CA TYR A 123 -9.89 -11.11 5.36
C TYR A 123 -10.83 -10.85 4.18
N ILE A 124 -10.29 -10.74 2.97
CA ILE A 124 -11.07 -10.55 1.73
C ILE A 124 -12.08 -11.68 1.53
N LEU A 125 -11.66 -12.94 1.71
CA LEU A 125 -12.53 -14.10 1.60
C LEU A 125 -13.62 -14.10 2.67
N ARG A 126 -13.26 -13.82 3.92
CA ARG A 126 -14.19 -13.80 5.06
C ARG A 126 -15.28 -12.76 4.90
N GLU A 127 -14.92 -11.56 4.43
CA GLU A 127 -15.86 -10.45 4.23
C GLU A 127 -16.53 -10.48 2.83
N GLY A 128 -16.18 -11.43 1.96
CA GLY A 128 -16.75 -11.54 0.61
C GLY A 128 -16.46 -10.33 -0.27
N LEU A 129 -15.29 -9.70 -0.10
CA LEU A 129 -14.92 -8.49 -0.83
C LEU A 129 -14.55 -8.82 -2.27
N TYR A 130 -14.70 -7.84 -3.17
CA TYR A 130 -14.29 -7.90 -4.58
C TYR A 130 -14.90 -9.06 -5.38
N GLY A 131 -16.09 -9.51 -4.99
CA GLY A 131 -16.77 -10.63 -5.66
C GLY A 131 -16.24 -12.02 -5.29
N THR A 132 -15.34 -12.10 -4.31
CA THR A 132 -14.90 -13.38 -3.76
C THR A 132 -16.03 -14.04 -2.97
N ARG A 133 -16.10 -15.39 -3.02
CA ARG A 133 -17.07 -16.17 -2.27
C ARG A 133 -16.37 -17.37 -1.65
N ALA A 134 -16.29 -17.38 -0.33
CA ALA A 134 -15.85 -18.54 0.42
C ALA A 134 -17.05 -19.19 1.12
N ASP A 135 -17.22 -20.50 0.96
CA ASP A 135 -18.19 -21.24 1.78
C ASP A 135 -17.55 -21.54 3.14
N LEU A 136 -17.82 -20.67 4.12
CA LEU A 136 -17.25 -20.79 5.47
C LEU A 136 -17.64 -22.11 6.19
N LYS A 137 -18.65 -22.84 5.68
CA LYS A 137 -19.05 -24.14 6.23
C LYS A 137 -18.30 -25.32 5.59
N ARG A 138 -17.71 -25.09 4.39
CA ARG A 138 -17.01 -26.10 3.60
C ARG A 138 -15.73 -25.53 2.99
N LEU A 139 -14.89 -24.95 3.85
CA LEU A 139 -13.63 -24.34 3.42
C LEU A 139 -12.66 -25.37 2.86
N PRO A 140 -12.16 -25.21 1.64
CA PRO A 140 -11.03 -25.98 1.18
C PRO A 140 -9.80 -25.66 2.03
N LEU A 141 -8.91 -26.63 2.23
CA LEU A 141 -7.73 -26.49 3.09
C LEU A 141 -6.86 -25.28 2.72
N ARG A 142 -6.75 -24.99 1.40
CA ARG A 142 -6.00 -23.82 0.88
C ARG A 142 -6.55 -22.46 1.35
N GLU A 143 -7.84 -22.38 1.67
CA GLU A 143 -8.50 -21.15 2.14
C GLU A 143 -8.60 -21.09 3.67
N LEU A 144 -8.55 -22.24 4.33
CA LEU A 144 -8.64 -22.32 5.78
C LEU A 144 -7.51 -21.54 6.47
N ARG A 145 -6.27 -21.74 6.02
CA ARG A 145 -5.09 -21.10 6.59
C ARG A 145 -5.15 -19.55 6.51
N PRO A 146 -5.36 -18.92 5.34
CA PRO A 146 -5.46 -17.46 5.26
C PRO A 146 -6.63 -16.90 6.05
N ILE A 147 -7.79 -17.58 6.06
CA ILE A 147 -8.94 -17.14 6.85
C ILE A 147 -8.62 -17.22 8.35
N ALA A 148 -8.03 -18.30 8.83
CA ALA A 148 -7.60 -18.42 10.23
C ALA A 148 -6.63 -17.31 10.63
N LEU A 149 -5.64 -17.01 9.80
CA LEU A 149 -4.69 -15.91 10.03
C LEU A 149 -5.39 -14.54 10.09
N SER A 150 -6.46 -14.33 9.34
CA SER A 150 -7.21 -13.07 9.33
C SER A 150 -7.93 -12.74 10.64
N TYR A 151 -8.16 -13.71 11.52
CA TYR A 151 -8.74 -13.52 12.85
C TYR A 151 -7.70 -13.14 13.91
N LEU A 152 -6.41 -13.25 13.58
CA LEU A 152 -5.34 -12.99 14.54
C LEU A 152 -5.00 -11.49 14.61
N LYS A 153 -4.62 -11.04 15.80
CA LYS A 153 -3.97 -9.73 15.94
C LYS A 153 -2.60 -9.79 15.25
N ASN A 154 -2.21 -8.73 14.54
CA ASN A 154 -0.96 -8.67 13.76
C ASN A 154 0.27 -9.17 14.53
N LYS A 155 0.40 -8.81 15.81
CA LYS A 155 1.51 -9.25 16.67
C LYS A 155 1.58 -10.76 16.92
N ARG A 156 0.48 -11.50 16.68
CA ARG A 156 0.42 -12.96 16.86
C ARG A 156 0.73 -13.74 15.59
N ILE A 157 0.60 -13.12 14.42
CA ILE A 157 0.80 -13.79 13.13
C ILE A 157 2.20 -14.41 13.03
N PRO A 158 3.33 -13.69 13.31
CA PRO A 158 4.66 -14.28 13.23
C PRO A 158 4.84 -15.49 14.14
N HIS A 159 4.29 -15.46 15.35
CA HIS A 159 4.36 -16.58 16.29
C HIS A 159 3.63 -17.83 15.77
N VAL A 160 2.42 -17.65 15.22
CA VAL A 160 1.64 -18.76 14.67
C VAL A 160 2.32 -19.38 13.45
N LEU A 161 2.88 -18.53 12.55
CA LEU A 161 3.65 -18.98 11.39
C LEU A 161 4.91 -19.76 11.81
N GLY A 162 5.63 -19.28 12.83
CA GLY A 162 6.79 -20.00 13.38
C GLY A 162 6.42 -21.35 13.98
N THR A 163 5.29 -21.44 14.70
CA THR A 163 4.78 -22.70 15.25
C THR A 163 4.39 -23.67 14.14
N GLU A 164 3.74 -23.18 13.08
CA GLU A 164 3.39 -23.97 11.89
C GLU A 164 4.65 -24.56 11.23
N GLN A 165 5.67 -23.74 11.01
CA GLN A 165 6.94 -24.18 10.41
C GLN A 165 7.63 -25.25 11.27
N GLU A 166 7.66 -25.07 12.59
CA GLU A 166 8.26 -26.05 13.48
C GLU A 166 7.47 -27.37 13.50
N ALA A 167 6.14 -27.32 13.46
CA ALA A 167 5.31 -28.50 13.36
C ALA A 167 5.56 -29.29 12.06
N ILE A 168 5.71 -28.58 10.92
CA ILE A 168 6.07 -29.19 9.63
C ILE A 168 7.44 -29.85 9.74
N ARG A 169 8.46 -29.16 10.26
CA ARG A 169 9.81 -29.67 10.44
C ARG A 169 9.85 -30.95 11.31
N LEU A 170 9.05 -30.98 12.35
CA LEU A 170 8.95 -32.18 13.19
C LEU A 170 8.26 -33.34 12.45
N ALA A 171 7.18 -33.08 11.72
CA ALA A 171 6.47 -34.10 10.95
C ALA A 171 7.32 -34.69 9.79
N GLU A 172 8.27 -33.92 9.23
CA GLU A 172 9.21 -34.40 8.22
C GLU A 172 10.33 -35.27 8.82
N ARG A 173 10.59 -35.13 10.12
CA ARG A 173 11.67 -35.83 10.81
C ARG A 173 11.23 -37.18 11.39
N TYR A 174 9.96 -37.35 11.72
CA TYR A 174 9.37 -38.52 12.37
C TYR A 174 8.27 -39.14 11.51
#